data_fa7d4a28c3840e1c11f29f9b956c7c73
#
_entry.id   fa7d4a28c3840e1c11f29f9b956c7c73
#
_cell.length_a   1.000
_cell.length_b   1.000
_cell.length_c   1.000
_cell.angle_alpha   90.00
_cell.angle_beta   90.00
_cell.angle_gamma   90.00
#
_symmetry.space_group_name_H-M   'P 1'
#
loop_
_entity.id
_entity.type
_entity.pdbx_description
1 polymer ?
#
loop_
_entity_poly.entity_id
_entity_poly.type
_entity_poly.pdbx_seq_one_letter_code
_entity_poly.pdbx_strand_id
1 'polypeptide(L)'
;YNWLNYDFSVAATYKLTDNFGFTGDFTYIVQHPKFEAFAPATLPNVGKISVPLGRAGIYYNNSWLSLTSLFSYISKTNNNSTLNLQHGSEIKAAPMAYDIQTWGWTTDAVAHPFKGFDFHFLFTYQKPTYKKYETSVTFDDGTVGRINATGNIVAEIPQILIELDPGYMITKDIKLWTSFRYFSKTYANINEAYYFNGHWETFG
;
A
#
# COMPACT_ATOMS: atom_id res chain seq x y z
N TYR A 1 24.46 14.22 11.87
CA TYR A 1 23.95 13.78 10.56
C TYR A 1 23.15 14.92 9.94
N ASN A 2 23.48 15.33 8.72
CA ASN A 2 22.69 16.28 7.93
C ASN A 2 21.84 15.50 6.94
N TRP A 3 20.52 15.51 7.13
CA TRP A 3 19.56 14.85 6.25
C TRP A 3 18.79 15.91 5.46
N LEU A 4 18.84 15.81 4.13
CA LEU A 4 18.01 16.63 3.26
C LEU A 4 16.77 15.82 2.88
N ASN A 5 15.61 16.36 3.22
CA ASN A 5 14.33 15.88 2.70
C ASN A 5 14.02 16.61 1.40
N TYR A 6 13.62 15.87 0.39
CA TYR A 6 13.16 16.45 -0.87
C TYR A 6 12.17 15.53 -1.55
N ASP A 7 11.36 16.10 -2.37
CA ASP A 7 10.48 15.40 -3.30
C ASP A 7 10.61 15.98 -4.69
N PHE A 8 10.40 15.13 -5.67
CA PHE A 8 10.36 15.46 -7.08
C PHE A 8 9.17 14.75 -7.71
N SER A 9 8.38 15.48 -8.50
CA SER A 9 7.24 14.91 -9.22
C SER A 9 7.19 15.42 -10.64
N VAL A 10 6.84 14.53 -11.56
CA VAL A 10 6.55 14.87 -12.96
C VAL A 10 5.31 14.10 -13.39
N ALA A 11 4.44 14.75 -14.15
CA ALA A 11 3.26 14.11 -14.73
C ALA A 11 3.15 14.49 -16.20
N ALA A 12 2.60 13.60 -17.00
CA ALA A 12 2.35 13.80 -18.42
C ALA A 12 1.00 13.19 -18.82
N THR A 13 0.32 13.87 -19.73
CA THR A 13 -0.90 13.38 -20.35
C THR A 13 -0.77 13.52 -21.85
N TYR A 14 -1.08 12.45 -22.58
CA TYR A 14 -1.08 12.42 -24.03
C TYR A 14 -2.50 12.16 -24.53
N LYS A 15 -3.07 13.14 -25.23
CA LYS A 15 -4.40 13.09 -25.82
C LYS A 15 -4.33 12.38 -27.18
N LEU A 16 -4.94 11.21 -27.29
CA LEU A 16 -4.99 10.45 -28.54
C LEU A 16 -6.22 10.85 -29.38
N THR A 17 -7.36 11.02 -28.71
CA THR A 17 -8.60 11.54 -29.30
C THR A 17 -9.21 12.60 -28.38
N ASP A 18 -10.36 13.20 -28.76
CA ASP A 18 -11.03 14.15 -27.88
C ASP A 18 -11.46 13.55 -26.54
N ASN A 19 -11.72 12.26 -26.51
CA ASN A 19 -12.26 11.57 -25.34
C ASN A 19 -11.29 10.59 -24.69
N PHE A 20 -10.18 10.23 -25.34
CA PHE A 20 -9.30 9.16 -24.90
C PHE A 20 -7.83 9.54 -24.98
N GLY A 21 -7.08 9.11 -24.02
CA GLY A 21 -5.63 9.30 -24.00
C GLY A 21 -4.91 8.47 -22.95
N PHE A 22 -3.63 8.75 -22.83
CA PHE A 22 -2.73 8.14 -21.85
C PHE A 22 -2.35 9.17 -20.79
N THR A 23 -2.17 8.71 -19.57
CA THR A 23 -1.66 9.55 -18.48
C THR A 23 -0.67 8.78 -17.66
N GLY A 24 0.27 9.49 -17.05
CA GLY A 24 1.23 8.89 -16.15
C GLY A 24 1.92 9.92 -15.30
N ASP A 25 2.41 9.49 -14.18
CA ASP A 25 3.20 10.31 -13.28
C ASP A 25 4.31 9.49 -12.61
N PHE A 26 5.32 10.21 -12.18
CA PHE A 26 6.40 9.69 -11.37
C PHE A 26 6.68 10.66 -10.24
N THR A 27 6.76 10.13 -9.02
CA THR A 27 7.13 10.87 -7.82
C THR A 27 8.28 10.15 -7.13
N TYR A 28 9.27 10.91 -6.68
CA TYR A 28 10.37 10.40 -5.89
C TYR A 28 10.51 11.23 -4.62
N ILE A 29 10.31 10.57 -3.47
CA ILE A 29 10.36 11.22 -2.16
C ILE A 29 11.55 10.66 -1.39
N VAL A 30 12.34 11.54 -0.79
CA VAL A 30 13.42 11.19 0.14
C VAL A 30 13.17 11.85 1.47
N GLN A 31 13.17 11.04 2.52
CA GLN A 31 12.93 11.48 3.89
C GLN A 31 14.05 11.01 4.81
N HIS A 32 14.29 11.77 5.87
CA HIS A 32 15.16 11.30 6.94
C HIS A 32 14.51 10.09 7.65
N PRO A 33 15.30 9.19 8.23
CA PRO A 33 14.79 8.11 9.06
C PRO A 33 13.97 8.63 10.23
N LYS A 34 13.06 7.81 10.73
CA LYS A 34 12.31 8.13 11.95
C LYS A 34 13.28 8.25 13.13
N PHE A 35 12.95 9.12 14.10
CA PHE A 35 13.80 9.37 15.25
C PHE A 35 14.08 8.10 16.06
N GLU A 36 13.13 7.20 16.18
CA GLU A 36 13.26 5.91 16.88
C GLU A 36 14.37 5.01 16.28
N ALA A 37 14.71 5.22 15.02
CA ALA A 37 15.81 4.49 14.38
C ALA A 37 17.20 4.81 14.96
N PHE A 38 17.31 5.87 15.76
CA PHE A 38 18.56 6.30 16.40
C PHE A 38 18.64 5.92 17.88
N ALA A 39 17.71 5.10 18.40
CA ALA A 39 17.75 4.66 19.79
C ALA A 39 18.96 3.74 20.07
N PRO A 40 19.46 3.65 21.33
CA PRO A 40 20.78 3.09 21.63
C PRO A 40 21.06 1.63 21.29
N ALA A 41 20.04 0.83 21.00
CA ALA A 41 20.20 -0.59 20.63
C ALA A 41 19.90 -0.84 19.15
N THR A 42 20.04 0.17 18.31
CA THR A 42 19.47 0.16 16.95
C THR A 42 20.50 -0.11 15.87
N LEU A 43 20.00 -0.07 14.66
CA LEU A 43 20.68 -0.40 13.42
C LEU A 43 22.01 0.37 13.28
N PRO A 44 23.10 -0.33 12.98
CA PRO A 44 24.41 0.32 12.77
C PRO A 44 24.42 1.25 11.54
N ASN A 45 23.51 1.04 10.58
CA ASN A 45 23.42 1.78 9.32
C ASN A 45 21.97 2.23 9.06
N VAL A 46 21.60 3.36 9.64
CA VAL A 46 20.30 3.98 9.37
C VAL A 46 20.35 4.74 8.05
N GLY A 47 19.69 4.23 7.04
CA GLY A 47 19.61 4.84 5.70
C GLY A 47 18.44 5.83 5.56
N LYS A 48 18.52 6.70 4.54
CA LYS A 48 17.38 7.54 4.14
C LYS A 48 16.22 6.65 3.67
N ILE A 49 15.01 7.04 4.02
CA ILE A 49 13.79 6.45 3.45
C ILE A 49 13.59 7.04 2.07
N SER A 50 13.47 6.19 1.05
CA SER A 50 13.13 6.63 -0.31
C SER A 50 11.87 5.96 -0.80
N VAL A 51 11.03 6.74 -1.50
CA VAL A 51 9.73 6.29 -1.99
C VAL A 51 9.58 6.69 -3.46
N PRO A 52 10.11 5.88 -4.41
CA PRO A 52 9.71 5.98 -5.81
C PRO A 52 8.28 5.49 -5.98
N LEU A 53 7.46 6.26 -6.68
CA LEU A 53 6.10 5.94 -7.11
C LEU A 53 6.00 6.25 -8.59
N GLY A 54 5.61 5.27 -9.40
CA GLY A 54 5.28 5.47 -10.81
C GLY A 54 3.87 4.97 -11.08
N ARG A 55 3.11 5.73 -11.88
CA ARG A 55 1.79 5.34 -12.36
C ARG A 55 1.69 5.60 -13.85
N ALA A 56 1.02 4.71 -14.58
CA ALA A 56 0.75 4.89 -16.00
C ALA A 56 -0.54 4.16 -16.37
N GLY A 57 -1.30 4.73 -17.31
CA GLY A 57 -2.53 4.12 -17.75
C GLY A 57 -3.28 4.99 -18.75
N ILE A 58 -4.58 4.78 -18.77
CA ILE A 58 -5.48 5.39 -19.71
C ILE A 58 -6.52 6.24 -18.99
N TYR A 59 -7.02 7.23 -19.70
CA TYR A 59 -8.23 7.93 -19.32
C TYR A 59 -9.21 7.96 -20.50
N TYR A 60 -10.48 7.99 -20.15
CA TYR A 60 -11.58 8.21 -21.09
C TYR A 60 -12.56 9.20 -20.48
N ASN A 61 -12.97 10.20 -21.24
CA ASN A 61 -13.88 11.23 -20.76
C ASN A 61 -14.82 11.66 -21.88
N ASN A 62 -16.12 11.56 -21.62
CA ASN A 62 -17.17 12.08 -22.49
C ASN A 62 -18.28 12.72 -21.67
N SER A 63 -19.43 13.04 -22.28
CA SER A 63 -20.54 13.73 -21.63
C SER A 63 -21.20 12.95 -20.48
N TRP A 64 -21.05 11.63 -20.40
CA TRP A 64 -21.72 10.79 -19.41
C TRP A 64 -20.77 9.89 -18.61
N LEU A 65 -19.53 9.72 -19.05
CA LEU A 65 -18.54 8.85 -18.40
C LEU A 65 -17.19 9.54 -18.30
N SER A 66 -16.64 9.60 -17.10
CA SER A 66 -15.24 9.87 -16.82
C SER A 66 -14.61 8.61 -16.21
N LEU A 67 -13.56 8.11 -16.83
CA LEU A 67 -12.86 6.90 -16.41
C LEU A 67 -11.35 7.12 -16.44
N THR A 68 -10.68 6.69 -15.38
CA THR A 68 -9.22 6.61 -15.32
C THR A 68 -8.83 5.23 -14.83
N SER A 69 -7.89 4.58 -15.51
CA SER A 69 -7.40 3.26 -15.14
C SER A 69 -5.89 3.25 -15.18
N LEU A 70 -5.27 3.06 -14.00
CA LEU A 70 -3.84 3.22 -13.79
C LEU A 70 -3.22 1.95 -13.21
N PHE A 71 -2.14 1.55 -13.81
CA PHE A 71 -1.18 0.63 -13.20
C PHE A 71 -0.17 1.44 -12.38
N SER A 72 0.19 0.95 -11.22
CA SER A 72 1.10 1.63 -10.30
C SER A 72 2.18 0.71 -9.75
N TYR A 73 3.34 1.30 -9.51
CA TYR A 73 4.40 0.69 -8.73
C TYR A 73 4.89 1.69 -7.69
N ILE A 74 4.92 1.26 -6.44
CA ILE A 74 5.51 2.02 -5.34
C ILE A 74 6.51 1.13 -4.59
N SER A 75 7.64 1.70 -4.22
CA SER A 75 8.59 1.06 -3.31
C SER A 75 8.88 1.99 -2.15
N LYS A 76 9.11 1.45 -0.98
CA LYS A 76 9.55 2.19 0.19
C LYS A 76 10.72 1.46 0.82
N THR A 77 11.88 2.08 0.81
CA THR A 77 13.13 1.47 1.29
C THR A 77 13.54 2.01 2.66
N ASN A 78 14.31 1.23 3.38
CA ASN A 78 14.86 1.57 4.69
C ASN A 78 13.79 1.94 5.75
N ASN A 79 12.63 1.27 5.72
CA ASN A 79 11.71 1.35 6.85
C ASN A 79 12.36 0.72 8.07
N ASN A 80 12.20 1.31 9.24
CA ASN A 80 12.77 0.80 10.48
C ASN A 80 11.67 0.17 11.33
N SER A 81 12.01 -0.95 11.94
CA SER A 81 11.17 -1.65 12.93
C SER A 81 12.05 -2.34 13.95
N THR A 82 11.47 -2.65 15.08
CA THR A 82 12.09 -3.51 16.10
C THR A 82 11.11 -4.62 16.42
N LEU A 83 11.56 -5.84 16.26
CA LEU A 83 10.81 -7.03 16.63
C LEU A 83 11.33 -7.56 17.95
N ASN A 84 10.45 -8.17 18.76
CA ASN A 84 10.85 -8.90 19.95
C ASN A 84 10.83 -10.39 19.63
N LEU A 85 12.00 -11.01 19.67
CA LEU A 85 12.14 -12.47 19.54
C LEU A 85 12.25 -13.09 20.92
N GLN A 86 11.54 -14.19 21.11
CA GLN A 86 11.51 -14.91 22.39
C GLN A 86 12.11 -16.31 22.24
N HIS A 87 12.94 -16.68 23.21
CA HIS A 87 13.45 -18.05 23.39
C HIS A 87 13.36 -18.43 24.87
N GLY A 88 12.51 -19.40 25.19
CA GLY A 88 12.18 -19.71 26.58
C GLY A 88 11.56 -18.49 27.30
N SER A 89 12.19 -18.04 28.37
CA SER A 89 11.81 -16.82 29.11
C SER A 89 12.55 -15.57 28.65
N GLU A 90 13.55 -15.72 27.81
CA GLU A 90 14.35 -14.59 27.29
C GLU A 90 13.68 -13.91 26.11
N ILE A 91 13.61 -12.57 26.15
CA ILE A 91 13.11 -11.74 25.07
C ILE A 91 14.20 -10.77 24.63
N LYS A 92 14.56 -10.79 23.36
CA LYS A 92 15.53 -9.85 22.78
C LYS A 92 14.91 -9.01 21.68
N ALA A 93 15.21 -7.72 21.72
CA ALA A 93 14.87 -6.80 20.66
C ALA A 93 15.77 -7.02 19.44
N ALA A 94 15.17 -7.13 18.27
CA ALA A 94 15.81 -7.31 16.97
C ALA A 94 15.50 -6.09 16.08
N PRO A 95 16.28 -5.02 16.14
CA PRO A 95 16.11 -3.88 15.25
C PRO A 95 16.47 -4.25 13.82
N MET A 96 15.71 -3.73 12.85
CA MET A 96 15.91 -4.02 11.44
C MET A 96 15.51 -2.85 10.54
N ALA A 97 16.14 -2.79 9.36
CA ALA A 97 15.66 -2.02 8.24
C ALA A 97 15.02 -2.96 7.21
N TYR A 98 13.86 -2.62 6.70
CA TYR A 98 13.14 -3.41 5.72
C TYR A 98 12.61 -2.56 4.57
N ASP A 99 12.36 -3.22 3.44
CA ASP A 99 11.85 -2.60 2.24
C ASP A 99 10.47 -3.20 1.90
N ILE A 100 9.60 -2.37 1.34
CA ILE A 100 8.29 -2.77 0.83
C ILE A 100 8.20 -2.38 -0.63
N GLN A 101 7.56 -3.21 -1.45
CA GLN A 101 7.13 -2.85 -2.79
C GLN A 101 5.66 -3.19 -2.97
N THR A 102 4.96 -2.38 -3.73
CA THR A 102 3.56 -2.61 -4.06
C THR A 102 3.35 -2.43 -5.56
N TRP A 103 2.81 -3.45 -6.21
CA TRP A 103 2.23 -3.36 -7.53
C TRP A 103 0.74 -3.15 -7.37
N GLY A 104 0.17 -2.29 -8.17
CA GLY A 104 -1.24 -1.96 -8.06
C GLY A 104 -1.90 -1.66 -9.39
N TRP A 105 -3.21 -1.78 -9.39
CA TRP A 105 -4.09 -1.35 -10.46
C TRP A 105 -5.30 -0.65 -9.84
N THR A 106 -5.57 0.57 -10.26
CA THR A 106 -6.73 1.32 -9.81
C THR A 106 -7.54 1.77 -11.00
N THR A 107 -8.84 1.52 -10.96
CA THR A 107 -9.81 2.06 -11.91
C THR A 107 -10.81 2.89 -11.15
N ASP A 108 -10.95 4.13 -11.56
CA ASP A 108 -11.89 5.11 -11.03
C ASP A 108 -12.82 5.55 -12.18
N ALA A 109 -14.12 5.45 -11.98
CA ALA A 109 -15.11 5.81 -12.97
C ALA A 109 -16.29 6.56 -12.34
N VAL A 110 -16.64 7.68 -12.95
CA VAL A 110 -17.85 8.45 -12.62
C VAL A 110 -18.75 8.47 -13.85
N ALA A 111 -19.99 8.02 -13.69
CA ALA A 111 -20.94 7.92 -14.78
C ALA A 111 -22.27 8.58 -14.48
N HIS A 112 -22.81 9.27 -15.49
CA HIS A 112 -24.15 9.88 -15.52
C HIS A 112 -24.93 9.39 -16.76
N PRO A 113 -25.28 8.08 -16.83
CA PRO A 113 -25.79 7.45 -18.04
C PRO A 113 -27.15 7.97 -18.48
N PHE A 114 -27.95 8.51 -17.54
CA PHE A 114 -29.25 9.15 -17.81
C PHE A 114 -29.57 10.19 -16.76
N LYS A 115 -30.55 11.03 -17.05
CA LYS A 115 -30.93 12.15 -16.18
C LYS A 115 -31.30 11.70 -14.77
N GLY A 116 -30.63 12.28 -13.79
CA GLY A 116 -30.89 12.06 -12.36
C GLY A 116 -30.15 10.85 -11.78
N PHE A 117 -29.46 10.04 -12.56
CA PHE A 117 -28.62 8.95 -12.07
C PHE A 117 -27.15 9.33 -12.15
N ASP A 118 -26.46 9.13 -11.04
CA ASP A 118 -25.01 9.24 -10.90
C ASP A 118 -24.47 7.96 -10.28
N PHE A 119 -23.30 7.56 -10.72
CA PHE A 119 -22.64 6.35 -10.26
C PHE A 119 -21.14 6.58 -10.18
N HIS A 120 -20.55 6.30 -9.02
CA HIS A 120 -19.11 6.24 -8.84
C HIS A 120 -18.70 4.79 -8.61
N PHE A 121 -17.66 4.39 -9.28
CA PHE A 121 -17.02 3.08 -9.17
C PHE A 121 -15.54 3.25 -8.93
N LEU A 122 -15.04 2.71 -7.83
CA LEU A 122 -13.62 2.59 -7.55
C LEU A 122 -13.26 1.12 -7.38
N PHE A 123 -12.29 0.68 -8.14
CA PHE A 123 -11.66 -0.63 -8.00
C PHE A 123 -10.17 -0.45 -7.78
N THR A 124 -9.63 -1.10 -6.74
CA THR A 124 -8.19 -1.17 -6.51
C THR A 124 -7.78 -2.62 -6.28
N TYR A 125 -6.81 -3.07 -7.05
CA TYR A 125 -6.02 -4.25 -6.76
C TYR A 125 -4.61 -3.83 -6.39
N GLN A 126 -4.06 -4.39 -5.32
CA GLN A 126 -2.70 -4.12 -4.90
C GLN A 126 -2.05 -5.36 -4.32
N LYS A 127 -0.76 -5.53 -4.60
CA LYS A 127 0.07 -6.61 -4.04
C LYS A 127 1.26 -6.00 -3.29
N PRO A 128 1.07 -5.58 -2.04
CA PRO A 128 2.15 -5.10 -1.18
C PRO A 128 2.97 -6.29 -0.68
N THR A 129 4.28 -6.28 -0.91
CA THR A 129 5.19 -7.35 -0.49
C THR A 129 6.39 -6.80 0.24
N TYR A 130 6.88 -7.53 1.23
CA TYR A 130 8.18 -7.26 1.83
C TYR A 130 9.28 -7.63 0.83
N LYS A 131 10.07 -6.65 0.41
CA LYS A 131 11.19 -6.84 -0.51
C LYS A 131 12.45 -7.33 0.22
N LYS A 132 12.65 -6.80 1.40
CA LYS A 132 13.71 -7.15 2.32
C LYS A 132 13.13 -7.09 3.73
N TYR A 133 12.98 -8.23 4.38
CA TYR A 133 12.45 -8.31 5.73
C TYR A 133 13.09 -9.49 6.45
N GLU A 134 14.28 -9.27 6.96
CA GLU A 134 15.04 -10.30 7.67
C GLU A 134 15.82 -9.69 8.82
N THR A 135 15.85 -10.41 9.94
CA THR A 135 16.68 -10.06 11.10
C THR A 135 17.00 -11.31 11.93
N SER A 136 18.01 -11.20 12.77
CA SER A 136 18.39 -12.25 13.70
C SER A 136 18.94 -11.68 14.98
N VAL A 137 18.78 -12.44 16.09
CA VAL A 137 19.41 -12.15 17.38
C VAL A 137 20.04 -13.43 17.91
N THR A 138 21.09 -13.30 18.71
CA THR A 138 21.69 -14.40 19.45
C THR A 138 21.25 -14.28 20.91
N PHE A 139 20.65 -15.35 21.44
CA PHE A 139 20.25 -15.47 22.84
C PHE A 139 21.45 -15.81 23.73
N ASP A 140 21.28 -15.71 25.05
CA ASP A 140 22.38 -15.86 26.00
C ASP A 140 22.94 -17.30 26.04
N ASP A 141 22.13 -18.28 25.66
CA ASP A 141 22.54 -19.68 25.50
C ASP A 141 23.26 -19.97 24.17
N GLY A 142 23.46 -18.95 23.33
CA GLY A 142 24.07 -19.10 22.01
C GLY A 142 23.08 -19.45 20.88
N THR A 143 21.83 -19.71 21.19
CA THR A 143 20.79 -19.97 20.18
C THR A 143 20.54 -18.73 19.31
N VAL A 144 20.37 -18.94 18.00
CA VAL A 144 20.10 -17.86 17.05
C VAL A 144 18.62 -17.87 16.65
N GLY A 145 17.88 -16.85 17.09
CA GLY A 145 16.54 -16.56 16.58
C GLY A 145 16.62 -15.81 15.25
N ARG A 146 15.84 -16.23 14.26
CA ARG A 146 15.79 -15.60 12.94
C ARG A 146 14.35 -15.38 12.51
N ILE A 147 14.09 -14.26 11.84
CA ILE A 147 12.86 -13.98 11.12
C ILE A 147 13.23 -13.62 9.69
N ASN A 148 12.53 -14.21 8.74
CA ASN A 148 12.59 -13.83 7.33
C ASN A 148 11.18 -13.88 6.75
N ALA A 149 10.63 -12.70 6.43
CA ALA A 149 9.34 -12.54 5.76
C ALA A 149 9.50 -11.91 4.37
N THR A 150 10.72 -11.95 3.81
CA THR A 150 10.98 -11.46 2.45
C THR A 150 10.14 -12.22 1.43
N GLY A 151 9.37 -11.49 0.62
CA GLY A 151 8.44 -12.04 -0.37
C GLY A 151 7.01 -12.17 0.14
N ASN A 152 6.78 -12.18 1.45
CA ASN A 152 5.45 -12.26 2.04
C ASN A 152 4.64 -10.98 1.78
N ILE A 153 3.32 -11.13 1.77
CA ILE A 153 2.38 -10.01 1.68
C ILE A 153 2.45 -9.18 2.97
N VAL A 154 2.41 -7.87 2.81
CA VAL A 154 2.37 -6.96 3.96
C VAL A 154 1.05 -7.14 4.71
N ALA A 155 1.17 -7.38 6.02
CA ALA A 155 0.01 -7.59 6.89
C ALA A 155 -0.92 -6.37 6.94
N GLU A 156 -2.19 -6.62 7.26
CA GLU A 156 -3.24 -5.63 7.47
C GLU A 156 -3.61 -4.76 6.25
N ILE A 157 -3.08 -5.08 5.07
CA ILE A 157 -3.40 -4.37 3.83
C ILE A 157 -4.28 -5.25 2.94
N PRO A 158 -5.53 -4.85 2.65
CA PRO A 158 -6.39 -5.58 1.73
C PRO A 158 -5.82 -5.50 0.31
N GLN A 159 -5.86 -6.63 -0.42
CA GLN A 159 -5.36 -6.67 -1.80
C GLN A 159 -6.41 -6.20 -2.81
N ILE A 160 -7.68 -6.32 -2.48
CA ILE A 160 -8.79 -5.85 -3.31
C ILE A 160 -9.66 -4.90 -2.49
N LEU A 161 -9.97 -3.78 -3.11
CA LEU A 161 -10.93 -2.79 -2.62
C LEU A 161 -11.88 -2.46 -3.76
N ILE A 162 -13.18 -2.48 -3.47
CA ILE A 162 -14.23 -2.06 -4.39
C ILE A 162 -15.14 -1.06 -3.67
N GLU A 163 -15.45 0.03 -4.34
CA GLU A 163 -16.42 1.01 -3.89
C GLU A 163 -17.43 1.27 -4.99
N LEU A 164 -18.72 1.25 -4.63
CA LEU A 164 -19.84 1.50 -5.52
C LEU A 164 -20.78 2.49 -4.86
N ASP A 165 -20.93 3.66 -5.45
CA ASP A 165 -21.74 4.76 -4.93
C ASP A 165 -22.81 5.17 -5.95
N PRO A 166 -23.92 4.44 -6.10
CA PRO A 166 -25.04 4.87 -6.91
C PRO A 166 -25.87 5.95 -6.22
N GLY A 167 -26.31 6.93 -6.99
CA GLY A 167 -27.22 7.98 -6.58
C GLY A 167 -28.33 8.21 -7.61
N TYR A 168 -29.53 8.51 -7.15
CA TYR A 168 -30.66 8.79 -8.02
C TYR A 168 -31.53 9.92 -7.50
N MET A 169 -31.82 10.89 -8.37
CA MET A 169 -32.76 11.97 -8.11
C MET A 169 -34.18 11.46 -8.35
N ILE A 170 -34.89 11.14 -7.26
CA ILE A 170 -36.30 10.71 -7.32
C ILE A 170 -37.21 11.86 -7.75
N THR A 171 -36.95 13.04 -7.21
CA THR A 171 -37.59 14.31 -7.60
C THR A 171 -36.53 15.39 -7.71
N LYS A 172 -36.90 16.60 -8.12
CA LYS A 172 -35.97 17.75 -8.16
C LYS A 172 -35.36 18.10 -6.80
N ASP A 173 -36.03 17.71 -5.70
CA ASP A 173 -35.67 18.08 -4.32
C ASP A 173 -35.22 16.86 -3.48
N ILE A 174 -35.37 15.62 -4.00
CA ILE A 174 -35.07 14.39 -3.25
C ILE A 174 -34.07 13.54 -4.03
N LYS A 175 -32.87 13.33 -3.47
CA LYS A 175 -31.87 12.43 -3.96
C LYS A 175 -31.72 11.24 -2.99
N LEU A 176 -31.80 10.03 -3.51
CA LEU A 176 -31.42 8.80 -2.83
C LEU A 176 -30.00 8.44 -3.26
N TRP A 177 -29.16 8.07 -2.31
CA TRP A 177 -27.82 7.57 -2.59
C TRP A 177 -27.46 6.47 -1.59
N THR A 178 -26.56 5.59 -2.00
CA THR A 178 -26.00 4.55 -1.13
C THR A 178 -24.52 4.37 -1.47
N SER A 179 -23.80 3.79 -0.53
CA SER A 179 -22.38 3.43 -0.72
C SER A 179 -22.18 1.98 -0.30
N PHE A 180 -21.54 1.22 -1.16
CA PHE A 180 -21.12 -0.14 -0.89
C PHE A 180 -19.59 -0.21 -0.97
N ARG A 181 -18.97 -0.78 0.07
CA ARG A 181 -17.52 -0.98 0.13
C ARG A 181 -17.20 -2.43 0.44
N TYR A 182 -16.29 -2.98 -0.34
CA TYR A 182 -15.74 -4.31 -0.12
C TYR A 182 -14.23 -4.23 0.05
N PHE A 183 -13.74 -4.90 1.06
CA PHE A 183 -12.32 -5.12 1.30
C PHE A 183 -12.07 -6.62 1.33
N SER A 184 -11.06 -7.09 0.59
CA SER A 184 -10.64 -8.48 0.71
C SER A 184 -10.08 -8.77 2.09
N LYS A 185 -10.01 -10.04 2.45
CA LYS A 185 -9.30 -10.48 3.65
C LYS A 185 -7.84 -9.99 3.64
N THR A 186 -7.30 -9.76 4.84
CA THR A 186 -5.92 -9.36 5.07
C THR A 186 -5.22 -10.42 5.92
N TYR A 187 -3.91 -10.53 5.77
CA TYR A 187 -3.11 -11.29 6.73
C TYR A 187 -2.99 -10.51 8.05
N ALA A 188 -3.02 -11.22 9.15
CA ALA A 188 -2.95 -10.61 10.48
C ALA A 188 -1.50 -10.34 10.93
N ASN A 189 -0.51 -11.01 10.32
CA ASN A 189 0.89 -10.82 10.66
C ASN A 189 1.84 -11.08 9.47
N ILE A 190 3.13 -10.87 9.70
CA ILE A 190 4.20 -11.01 8.71
C ILE A 190 4.42 -12.44 8.18
N ASN A 191 3.89 -13.47 8.85
CA ASN A 191 3.96 -14.87 8.45
C ASN A 191 2.76 -15.31 7.61
N GLU A 192 2.00 -14.36 7.08
CA GLU A 192 0.78 -14.60 6.30
C GLU A 192 -0.25 -15.45 7.05
N ALA A 193 -0.36 -15.25 8.37
CA ALA A 193 -1.32 -15.94 9.20
C ALA A 193 -2.65 -15.20 9.28
N TYR A 194 -3.74 -15.97 9.38
CA TYR A 194 -5.07 -15.47 9.69
C TYR A 194 -5.46 -15.85 11.12
N TYR A 195 -6.17 -14.97 11.81
CA TYR A 195 -6.81 -15.32 13.07
C TYR A 195 -8.24 -15.75 12.79
N PHE A 196 -8.53 -17.02 12.98
CA PHE A 196 -9.83 -17.60 12.72
C PHE A 196 -10.26 -18.54 13.86
N ASN A 197 -11.49 -18.41 14.31
CA ASN A 197 -12.06 -19.22 15.40
C ASN A 197 -11.18 -19.33 16.67
N GLY A 198 -10.49 -18.25 17.03
CA GLY A 198 -9.62 -18.23 18.20
C GLY A 198 -8.24 -18.86 17.99
N HIS A 199 -7.89 -19.23 16.77
CA HIS A 199 -6.60 -19.82 16.40
C HIS A 199 -5.90 -19.03 15.29
N TRP A 200 -4.57 -19.10 15.29
CA TRP A 200 -3.75 -18.63 14.20
C TRP A 200 -3.62 -19.71 13.13
N GLU A 201 -3.98 -19.38 11.91
CA GLU A 201 -3.89 -20.25 10.76
C GLU A 201 -2.89 -19.69 9.76
N THR A 202 -1.93 -20.51 9.31
CA THR A 202 -1.03 -20.21 8.20
C THR A 202 -1.47 -21.03 6.99
N PHE A 203 -1.81 -20.33 5.92
CA PHE A 203 -2.12 -20.94 4.64
C PHE A 203 -0.87 -20.79 3.76
N GLY A 204 -0.03 -21.83 3.77
CA GLY A 204 1.12 -21.95 2.89
C GLY A 204 0.74 -22.57 1.55
#